data_6fe15e49245248804c253fcb8932b8dc
#
_entry.id   6fe15e49245248804c253fcb8932b8dc
#
_cell.length_a   1.000
_cell.length_b   1.000
_cell.length_c   1.000
_cell.angle_alpha   90.00
_cell.angle_beta   90.00
_cell.angle_gamma   90.00
#
_symmetry.space_group_name_H-M   'P 1'
#
loop_
_entity.id
_entity.type
_entity.pdbx_description
1 polymer ?
#
loop_
_entity_poly.entity_id
_entity_poly.type
_entity_poly.pdbx_seq_one_letter_code
_entity_poly.pdbx_strand_id
1 'polypeptide(L)'
;MHEYPVSVNLTSCSSSPVFSVWFHSSASKQTQVPHEELRSRGTGSLSHTELTPSFMPDRFEAGTLNIPGIYGLSAALSYLAETGITNILEHELQLTQTFLDGLQTMENIHICGHTDIQNRAPVVALQVRGRDQAEAAFRLDRDYHIQSRVGLHCAPSAHQTLNTYPEGSIRFSFGHWNTVEEVYYCLHAIEEICNGI
;
A
#
# COMPACT_ATOMS: atom_id res chain seq x y z
N MET A 1 -1.70 -10.46 30.45
CA MET A 1 -1.26 -10.75 29.07
C MET A 1 -2.20 -10.00 28.16
N HIS A 2 -1.81 -8.82 27.72
CA HIS A 2 -2.56 -8.07 26.72
C HIS A 2 -2.00 -8.48 25.36
N GLU A 3 -2.81 -9.21 24.60
CA GLU A 3 -2.55 -9.46 23.18
C GLU A 3 -2.73 -8.14 22.45
N TYR A 4 -1.64 -7.56 21.97
CA TYR A 4 -1.68 -6.48 21.01
C TYR A 4 -1.64 -7.10 19.61
N PRO A 5 -2.73 -7.02 18.83
CA PRO A 5 -2.64 -7.36 17.42
C PRO A 5 -1.92 -6.22 16.70
N VAL A 6 -0.61 -6.35 16.51
CA VAL A 6 0.15 -5.47 15.63
C VAL A 6 -0.23 -5.81 14.19
N SER A 7 -1.33 -5.25 13.72
CA SER A 7 -1.65 -5.31 12.30
C SER A 7 -0.95 -4.17 11.59
N VAL A 8 0.28 -4.37 11.16
CA VAL A 8 0.90 -3.52 10.13
C VAL A 8 0.16 -3.82 8.83
N ASN A 9 -0.99 -3.20 8.67
CA ASN A 9 -1.93 -3.47 7.58
C ASN A 9 -1.43 -2.81 6.31
N LEU A 10 -0.56 -3.51 5.60
CA LEU A 10 -0.16 -3.19 4.23
C LEU A 10 -1.12 -3.85 3.25
N THR A 11 -2.41 -3.64 3.41
CA THR A 11 -3.32 -3.91 2.31
C THR A 11 -2.95 -2.98 1.17
N SER A 12 -2.30 -3.58 0.17
CA SER A 12 -2.23 -2.96 -1.14
C SER A 12 -3.63 -2.44 -1.49
N CYS A 13 -3.73 -1.15 -1.72
CA CYS A 13 -4.95 -0.44 -2.11
C CYS A 13 -5.53 -0.92 -3.47
N SER A 14 -5.01 -2.04 -4.01
CA SER A 14 -5.36 -2.60 -5.32
C SER A 14 -6.52 -3.59 -5.30
N SER A 15 -7.01 -4.01 -4.14
CA SER A 15 -8.09 -5.03 -4.05
C SER A 15 -9.39 -4.55 -3.41
N SER A 16 -9.51 -3.28 -3.06
CA SER A 16 -10.79 -2.74 -2.60
C SER A 16 -11.68 -2.41 -3.80
N PRO A 17 -12.86 -3.02 -3.93
CA PRO A 17 -13.80 -2.73 -5.04
C PRO A 17 -14.25 -1.26 -5.07
N VAL A 18 -13.98 -0.49 -4.04
CA VAL A 18 -14.29 0.94 -3.95
C VAL A 18 -13.35 1.78 -4.82
N PHE A 19 -12.09 1.37 -5.00
CA PHE A 19 -11.11 2.11 -5.81
C PHE A 19 -11.25 1.88 -7.32
N SER A 20 -11.77 0.74 -7.75
CA SER A 20 -11.92 0.44 -9.18
C SER A 20 -12.97 1.30 -9.88
N VAL A 21 -13.94 1.85 -9.15
CA VAL A 21 -15.01 2.68 -9.71
C VAL A 21 -14.57 4.11 -9.99
N TRP A 22 -13.60 4.64 -9.23
CA TRP A 22 -13.20 6.06 -9.31
C TRP A 22 -12.10 6.36 -10.33
N PHE A 23 -11.23 5.42 -10.62
CA PHE A 23 -10.17 5.65 -11.60
C PHE A 23 -10.68 5.78 -13.04
N HIS A 24 -11.89 5.31 -13.34
CA HIS A 24 -12.46 5.42 -14.68
C HIS A 24 -13.04 6.80 -15.00
N SER A 25 -13.44 7.59 -14.00
CA SER A 25 -14.07 8.90 -14.25
C SER A 25 -13.10 10.06 -14.41
N SER A 26 -11.90 9.98 -13.84
CA SER A 26 -10.92 11.08 -13.92
C SER A 26 -9.95 10.97 -15.11
N ALA A 27 -9.84 9.82 -15.74
CA ALA A 27 -8.98 9.62 -16.92
C ALA A 27 -9.59 10.13 -18.24
N SER A 28 -10.84 10.61 -18.25
CA SER A 28 -11.59 10.90 -19.46
C SER A 28 -11.25 12.22 -20.17
N LYS A 29 -10.27 12.98 -19.69
CA LYS A 29 -9.91 14.27 -20.36
C LYS A 29 -8.85 14.19 -21.46
N GLN A 30 -8.25 13.04 -21.76
CA GLN A 30 -7.08 13.04 -22.63
C GLN A 30 -6.99 11.99 -23.74
N THR A 31 -7.96 11.15 -23.98
CA THR A 31 -7.89 10.27 -25.17
C THR A 31 -9.23 10.18 -25.87
N GLN A 32 -9.37 10.88 -26.98
CA GLN A 32 -10.35 10.56 -28.01
C GLN A 32 -9.91 9.27 -28.72
N VAL A 33 -9.97 8.14 -28.03
CA VAL A 33 -9.99 6.82 -28.67
C VAL A 33 -11.44 6.51 -28.94
N PRO A 34 -11.87 6.22 -30.19
CA PRO A 34 -13.19 5.71 -30.43
C PRO A 34 -13.26 4.33 -29.75
N HIS A 35 -13.79 4.27 -28.57
CA HIS A 35 -14.19 3.01 -27.97
C HIS A 35 -15.34 2.47 -28.80
N GLU A 36 -15.14 1.34 -29.48
CA GLU A 36 -16.24 0.51 -29.90
C GLU A 36 -17.17 0.34 -28.69
N GLU A 37 -18.45 0.59 -28.88
CA GLU A 37 -19.47 0.45 -27.84
C GLU A 37 -19.39 -0.98 -27.29
N LEU A 38 -18.66 -1.17 -26.21
CA LEU A 38 -18.82 -2.35 -25.40
C LEU A 38 -20.31 -2.40 -25.04
N ARG A 39 -21.00 -3.46 -25.44
CA ARG A 39 -22.42 -3.69 -25.12
C ARG A 39 -22.60 -3.46 -23.63
N SER A 40 -22.92 -2.23 -23.27
CA SER A 40 -22.99 -1.81 -21.90
C SER A 40 -24.33 -2.26 -21.35
N ARG A 41 -24.31 -2.67 -20.11
CA ARG A 41 -25.54 -2.91 -19.34
C ARG A 41 -26.26 -1.58 -19.19
N GLY A 42 -27.61 -1.60 -19.21
CA GLY A 42 -28.39 -0.39 -19.12
C GLY A 42 -28.01 0.51 -17.94
N THR A 43 -28.02 1.81 -18.15
CA THR A 43 -27.74 2.81 -17.13
C THR A 43 -28.94 3.06 -16.20
N GLY A 44 -30.11 2.52 -16.52
CA GLY A 44 -31.35 2.76 -15.79
C GLY A 44 -32.08 4.05 -16.16
N SER A 45 -31.44 5.01 -16.82
CA SER A 45 -32.02 6.28 -17.23
C SER A 45 -32.82 6.19 -18.56
N LEU A 46 -32.43 5.28 -19.47
CA LEU A 46 -33.05 5.04 -20.75
C LEU A 46 -33.39 3.55 -20.91
N SER A 47 -34.36 3.07 -20.16
CA SER A 47 -34.73 1.63 -20.13
C SER A 47 -35.37 1.11 -21.42
N HIS A 48 -35.77 1.98 -22.35
CA HIS A 48 -36.45 1.64 -23.60
C HIS A 48 -35.46 1.47 -24.77
N THR A 49 -34.20 1.66 -24.57
CA THR A 49 -33.14 1.54 -25.60
C THR A 49 -31.99 0.69 -25.09
N GLU A 50 -31.35 -0.06 -26.00
CA GLU A 50 -30.13 -0.82 -25.72
C GLU A 50 -28.86 0.02 -25.92
N LEU A 51 -29.01 1.27 -26.34
CA LEU A 51 -27.88 2.16 -26.59
C LEU A 51 -27.44 2.88 -25.29
N THR A 52 -26.15 3.04 -25.17
CA THR A 52 -25.56 3.86 -24.09
C THR A 52 -25.98 5.32 -24.26
N PRO A 53 -26.49 6.01 -23.23
CA PRO A 53 -26.79 7.43 -23.30
C PRO A 53 -25.61 8.27 -23.76
N SER A 54 -25.90 9.31 -24.55
CA SER A 54 -24.85 10.24 -24.99
C SER A 54 -24.52 11.34 -23.97
N PHE A 55 -25.36 11.51 -22.94
CA PHE A 55 -25.23 12.54 -21.94
C PHE A 55 -24.48 12.03 -20.69
N MET A 56 -23.88 12.96 -19.98
CA MET A 56 -23.15 12.72 -18.71
C MET A 56 -24.10 12.93 -17.52
N PRO A 57 -23.92 12.20 -16.42
CA PRO A 57 -22.88 11.20 -16.14
C PRO A 57 -23.21 9.79 -16.66
N ASP A 58 -24.45 9.52 -17.07
CA ASP A 58 -25.03 8.22 -17.38
C ASP A 58 -24.23 7.42 -18.42
N ARG A 59 -23.58 8.13 -19.36
CA ARG A 59 -22.73 7.52 -20.38
C ARG A 59 -21.63 6.63 -19.79
N PHE A 60 -21.11 6.96 -18.61
CA PHE A 60 -20.02 6.23 -17.96
C PHE A 60 -20.42 5.55 -16.65
N GLU A 61 -21.68 5.66 -16.27
CA GLU A 61 -22.22 5.05 -15.06
C GLU A 61 -23.22 3.93 -15.43
N ALA A 62 -22.68 2.72 -15.61
CA ALA A 62 -23.52 1.56 -15.95
C ALA A 62 -24.08 0.90 -14.66
N GLY A 63 -25.41 0.76 -14.63
CA GLY A 63 -26.11 0.09 -13.54
C GLY A 63 -26.27 0.93 -12.26
N THR A 64 -26.45 0.26 -11.12
CA THR A 64 -26.64 0.92 -9.82
C THR A 64 -25.29 1.32 -9.24
N LEU A 65 -25.15 2.59 -8.83
CA LEU A 65 -23.95 3.09 -8.19
C LEU A 65 -23.68 2.38 -6.86
N ASN A 66 -22.38 2.24 -6.53
CA ASN A 66 -21.96 1.74 -5.22
C ASN A 66 -22.11 2.85 -4.16
N ILE A 67 -23.34 3.14 -3.79
CA ILE A 67 -23.67 4.21 -2.84
C ILE A 67 -22.94 4.03 -1.48
N PRO A 68 -22.92 2.83 -0.85
CA PRO A 68 -22.17 2.64 0.40
C PRO A 68 -20.68 2.96 0.25
N GLY A 69 -20.06 2.59 -0.88
CA GLY A 69 -18.66 2.91 -1.15
C GLY A 69 -18.42 4.39 -1.34
N ILE A 70 -19.34 5.12 -1.96
CA ILE A 70 -19.26 6.58 -2.14
C ILE A 70 -19.33 7.29 -0.78
N TYR A 71 -20.27 6.87 0.09
CA TYR A 71 -20.34 7.42 1.45
C TYR A 71 -19.09 7.12 2.27
N GLY A 72 -18.55 5.89 2.18
CA GLY A 72 -17.30 5.53 2.84
C GLY A 72 -16.11 6.38 2.36
N LEU A 73 -16.01 6.61 1.06
CA LEU A 73 -14.98 7.49 0.49
C LEU A 73 -15.16 8.93 0.97
N SER A 74 -16.38 9.46 0.98
CA SER A 74 -16.67 10.80 1.48
C SER A 74 -16.24 10.96 2.95
N ALA A 75 -16.55 9.99 3.81
CA ALA A 75 -16.12 10.00 5.21
C ALA A 75 -14.60 9.95 5.35
N ALA A 76 -13.92 9.12 4.56
CA ALA A 76 -12.47 9.03 4.56
C ALA A 76 -11.80 10.36 4.11
N LEU A 77 -12.33 11.01 3.08
CA LEU A 77 -11.84 12.30 2.63
C LEU A 77 -12.05 13.41 3.68
N SER A 78 -13.20 13.41 4.37
CA SER A 78 -13.44 14.33 5.49
C SER A 78 -12.44 14.12 6.61
N TYR A 79 -12.18 12.87 7.00
CA TYR A 79 -11.17 12.52 8.00
C TYR A 79 -9.77 13.02 7.61
N LEU A 80 -9.35 12.81 6.36
CA LEU A 80 -8.05 13.29 5.88
C LEU A 80 -7.96 14.83 5.90
N ALA A 81 -9.06 15.52 5.56
CA ALA A 81 -9.11 16.97 5.58
C ALA A 81 -9.05 17.53 7.02
N GLU A 82 -9.71 16.88 7.97
CA GLU A 82 -9.71 17.27 9.38
C GLU A 82 -8.37 16.98 10.07
N THR A 83 -7.79 15.81 9.83
CA THR A 83 -6.50 15.40 10.40
C THR A 83 -5.33 16.20 9.80
N GLY A 84 -5.42 16.50 8.52
CA GLY A 84 -4.37 17.18 7.76
C GLY A 84 -3.33 16.20 7.18
N ILE A 85 -3.20 16.19 5.86
CA ILE A 85 -2.27 15.28 5.16
C ILE A 85 -0.81 15.51 5.60
N THR A 86 -0.44 16.77 5.88
CA THR A 86 0.91 17.09 6.36
C THR A 86 1.19 16.46 7.72
N ASN A 87 0.25 16.52 8.66
CA ASN A 87 0.41 15.93 9.98
C ASN A 87 0.54 14.40 9.90
N ILE A 88 -0.24 13.78 9.00
CA ILE A 88 -0.15 12.33 8.74
C ILE A 88 1.24 11.99 8.23
N LEU A 89 1.72 12.70 7.21
CA LEU A 89 3.03 12.46 6.62
C LEU A 89 4.17 12.66 7.63
N GLU A 90 4.11 13.72 8.44
CA GLU A 90 5.11 13.98 9.49
C GLU A 90 5.19 12.84 10.50
N HIS A 91 4.03 12.35 10.96
CA HIS A 91 3.98 11.19 11.85
C HIS A 91 4.58 9.94 11.21
N GLU A 92 4.17 9.61 9.99
CA GLU A 92 4.66 8.44 9.26
C GLU A 92 6.18 8.52 8.98
N LEU A 93 6.70 9.70 8.69
CA LEU A 93 8.14 9.92 8.51
C LEU A 93 8.92 9.81 9.83
N GLN A 94 8.36 10.22 10.96
CA GLN A 94 8.96 10.01 12.28
C GLN A 94 9.10 8.52 12.60
N LEU A 95 8.05 7.72 12.35
CA LEU A 95 8.10 6.27 12.50
C LEU A 95 9.17 5.65 11.59
N THR A 96 9.22 6.11 10.34
CA THR A 96 10.20 5.66 9.35
C THR A 96 11.63 5.97 9.78
N GLN A 97 11.88 7.16 10.32
CA GLN A 97 13.20 7.54 10.84
C GLN A 97 13.61 6.64 12.01
N THR A 98 12.71 6.45 12.98
CA THR A 98 12.97 5.55 14.13
C THR A 98 13.32 4.13 13.65
N PHE A 99 12.62 3.64 12.64
CA PHE A 99 12.89 2.32 12.08
C PHE A 99 14.24 2.26 11.38
N LEU A 100 14.57 3.25 10.56
CA LEU A 100 15.87 3.34 9.87
C LEU A 100 17.03 3.43 10.86
N ASP A 101 16.91 4.23 11.90
CA ASP A 101 17.93 4.39 12.94
C ASP A 101 18.20 3.05 13.64
N GLY A 102 17.15 2.31 13.98
CA GLY A 102 17.29 0.97 14.55
C GLY A 102 17.93 -0.03 13.60
N LEU A 103 17.52 -0.06 12.33
CA LEU A 103 18.10 -0.96 11.33
C LEU A 103 19.59 -0.69 11.07
N GLN A 104 20.03 0.56 11.12
CA GLN A 104 21.44 0.94 10.91
C GLN A 104 22.38 0.39 11.99
N THR A 105 21.85 0.01 13.15
CA THR A 105 22.63 -0.62 14.23
C THR A 105 22.83 -2.13 14.01
N MET A 106 22.14 -2.73 13.05
CA MET A 106 22.13 -4.18 12.81
C MET A 106 23.08 -4.55 11.66
N GLU A 107 24.14 -5.32 11.95
CA GLU A 107 25.17 -5.69 10.96
C GLU A 107 24.63 -6.57 9.82
N ASN A 108 23.62 -7.40 10.13
CA ASN A 108 23.05 -8.37 9.18
C ASN A 108 21.91 -7.81 8.30
N ILE A 109 21.68 -6.51 8.34
CA ILE A 109 20.64 -5.86 7.53
C ILE A 109 21.30 -5.08 6.38
N HIS A 110 20.67 -5.19 5.21
CA HIS A 110 20.95 -4.33 4.07
C HIS A 110 19.70 -3.53 3.73
N ILE A 111 19.75 -2.22 3.95
CA ILE A 111 18.66 -1.30 3.58
C ILE A 111 18.76 -1.01 2.08
N CYS A 112 17.68 -1.30 1.35
CA CYS A 112 17.62 -1.06 -0.08
C CYS A 112 17.25 0.40 -0.37
N GLY A 113 18.18 1.17 -0.92
CA GLY A 113 18.00 2.58 -1.24
C GLY A 113 18.55 3.54 -0.19
N HIS A 114 17.99 4.76 -0.13
CA HIS A 114 18.45 5.80 0.77
C HIS A 114 18.14 5.49 2.24
N THR A 115 18.99 5.95 3.14
CA THR A 115 18.87 5.74 4.59
C THR A 115 18.39 6.98 5.34
N ASP A 116 18.04 8.04 4.63
CA ASP A 116 17.46 9.26 5.17
C ASP A 116 15.95 9.36 4.81
N ILE A 117 15.25 10.31 5.45
CA ILE A 117 13.82 10.55 5.22
C ILE A 117 13.54 11.65 4.19
N GLN A 118 14.56 12.24 3.58
CA GLN A 118 14.35 13.32 2.62
C GLN A 118 13.77 12.79 1.31
N ASN A 119 12.67 13.40 0.89
CA ASN A 119 11.99 13.05 -0.36
C ASN A 119 11.61 11.57 -0.50
N ARG A 120 11.26 10.90 0.61
CA ARG A 120 10.81 9.50 0.59
C ARG A 120 9.37 9.35 1.08
N ALA A 121 8.73 8.28 0.64
CA ALA A 121 7.51 7.78 1.25
C ALA A 121 7.84 7.01 2.56
N PRO A 122 6.89 6.81 3.46
CA PRO A 122 7.06 6.05 4.71
C PRO A 122 7.16 4.54 4.45
N VAL A 123 8.09 4.17 3.59
CA VAL A 123 8.31 2.78 3.13
C VAL A 123 9.79 2.45 3.21
N VAL A 124 10.12 1.31 3.80
CA VAL A 124 11.49 0.80 3.90
C VAL A 124 11.55 -0.61 3.32
N ALA A 125 12.47 -0.82 2.40
CA ALA A 125 12.81 -2.13 1.86
C ALA A 125 14.17 -2.57 2.39
N LEU A 126 14.28 -3.81 2.82
CA LEU A 126 15.52 -4.36 3.36
C LEU A 126 15.73 -5.82 2.95
N GLN A 127 16.95 -6.30 3.09
CA GLN A 127 17.29 -7.72 3.04
C GLN A 127 17.96 -8.14 4.35
N VAL A 128 17.64 -9.33 4.82
CA VAL A 128 18.36 -10.00 5.91
C VAL A 128 19.49 -10.82 5.29
N ARG A 129 20.73 -10.42 5.53
CA ARG A 129 21.89 -11.07 4.93
C ARG A 129 22.03 -12.50 5.42
N GLY A 130 22.32 -13.41 4.49
CA GLY A 130 22.53 -14.84 4.79
C GLY A 130 21.24 -15.59 5.14
N ARG A 131 20.08 -15.00 4.90
CA ARG A 131 18.77 -15.64 5.10
C ARG A 131 17.93 -15.59 3.83
N ASP A 132 17.05 -16.55 3.67
CA ASP A 132 15.99 -16.48 2.69
C ASP A 132 14.97 -15.40 3.08
N GLN A 133 14.68 -14.48 2.16
CA GLN A 133 13.82 -13.34 2.44
C GLN A 133 12.35 -13.75 2.66
N ALA A 134 11.91 -14.80 1.95
CA ALA A 134 10.56 -15.32 2.10
C ALA A 134 10.38 -16.04 3.45
N GLU A 135 11.39 -16.79 3.89
CA GLU A 135 11.38 -17.40 5.21
C GLU A 135 11.39 -16.36 6.33
N ALA A 136 12.25 -15.34 6.21
CA ALA A 136 12.29 -14.26 7.20
C ALA A 136 10.94 -13.53 7.29
N ALA A 137 10.32 -13.20 6.17
CA ALA A 137 8.99 -12.58 6.14
C ALA A 137 7.89 -13.50 6.69
N PHE A 138 7.96 -14.79 6.41
CA PHE A 138 7.03 -15.79 6.96
C PHE A 138 7.14 -15.89 8.49
N ARG A 139 8.36 -15.84 9.04
CA ARG A 139 8.57 -15.82 10.49
C ARG A 139 8.05 -14.53 11.14
N LEU A 140 8.25 -13.38 10.50
CA LEU A 140 7.68 -12.12 10.98
C LEU A 140 6.16 -12.21 11.12
N ASP A 141 5.47 -12.81 10.17
CA ASP A 141 4.02 -12.97 10.23
C ASP A 141 3.60 -14.04 11.25
N ARG A 142 4.20 -15.23 11.21
CA ARG A 142 3.81 -16.38 12.04
C ARG A 142 4.11 -16.19 13.52
N ASP A 143 5.33 -15.72 13.83
CA ASP A 143 5.85 -15.73 15.21
C ASP A 143 5.63 -14.38 15.91
N TYR A 144 5.60 -13.29 15.14
CA TYR A 144 5.50 -11.92 15.67
C TYR A 144 4.24 -11.17 15.22
N HIS A 145 3.42 -11.77 14.35
CA HIS A 145 2.21 -11.15 13.77
C HIS A 145 2.51 -9.83 13.04
N ILE A 146 3.70 -9.70 12.46
CA ILE A 146 4.13 -8.54 11.67
C ILE A 146 3.95 -8.86 10.19
N GLN A 147 2.98 -8.21 9.58
CA GLN A 147 2.72 -8.36 8.15
C GLN A 147 3.66 -7.47 7.34
N SER A 148 4.40 -8.08 6.44
CA SER A 148 5.28 -7.40 5.50
C SER A 148 5.07 -7.94 4.08
N ARG A 149 5.63 -7.27 3.08
CA ARG A 149 5.58 -7.78 1.72
C ARG A 149 6.98 -8.20 1.27
N VAL A 150 7.13 -9.40 0.73
CA VAL A 150 8.41 -9.95 0.28
C VAL A 150 8.42 -10.19 -1.23
N GLY A 151 9.60 -10.12 -1.83
CA GLY A 151 9.87 -10.45 -3.23
C GLY A 151 10.22 -9.24 -4.10
N LEU A 152 9.93 -9.35 -5.41
CA LEU A 152 10.33 -8.36 -6.41
C LEU A 152 9.37 -7.16 -6.52
N HIS A 153 8.27 -7.13 -5.79
CA HIS A 153 7.29 -6.02 -5.74
C HIS A 153 6.80 -5.55 -7.12
N CYS A 154 6.73 -6.45 -8.13
CA CYS A 154 6.44 -6.15 -9.53
C CYS A 154 7.42 -5.15 -10.19
N ALA A 155 8.64 -5.05 -9.67
CA ALA A 155 9.67 -4.11 -10.13
C ALA A 155 11.03 -4.81 -10.35
N PRO A 156 11.13 -5.83 -11.24
CA PRO A 156 12.36 -6.60 -11.42
C PRO A 156 13.55 -5.72 -11.84
N SER A 157 13.32 -4.71 -12.68
CA SER A 157 14.39 -3.80 -13.11
C SER A 157 14.95 -2.96 -11.95
N ALA A 158 14.14 -2.55 -10.99
CA ALA A 158 14.61 -1.86 -9.79
C ALA A 158 15.50 -2.78 -8.96
N HIS A 159 15.10 -4.05 -8.79
CA HIS A 159 15.90 -5.03 -8.06
C HIS A 159 17.22 -5.36 -8.77
N GLN A 160 17.26 -5.36 -10.11
CA GLN A 160 18.51 -5.48 -10.87
C GLN A 160 19.44 -4.29 -10.60
N THR A 161 18.91 -3.06 -10.62
CA THR A 161 19.68 -1.84 -10.34
C THR A 161 20.22 -1.80 -8.90
N LEU A 162 19.44 -2.29 -7.95
CA LEU A 162 19.79 -2.32 -6.52
C LEU A 162 20.61 -3.56 -6.12
N ASN A 163 20.92 -4.47 -7.07
CA ASN A 163 21.58 -5.75 -6.83
C ASN A 163 20.88 -6.64 -5.79
N THR A 164 19.57 -6.60 -5.78
CA THR A 164 18.71 -7.42 -4.92
C THR A 164 17.91 -8.47 -5.71
N TYR A 165 18.19 -8.63 -7.00
CA TYR A 165 17.64 -9.67 -7.86
C TYR A 165 18.52 -10.93 -7.78
N PRO A 166 17.96 -12.17 -7.74
CA PRO A 166 16.52 -12.50 -7.84
C PRO A 166 15.78 -12.58 -6.48
N GLU A 167 16.46 -12.46 -5.35
CA GLU A 167 15.93 -12.69 -4.00
C GLU A 167 14.82 -11.68 -3.62
N GLY A 168 14.89 -10.47 -4.18
CA GLY A 168 13.99 -9.39 -3.82
C GLY A 168 14.31 -8.77 -2.46
N SER A 169 13.32 -8.20 -1.82
CA SER A 169 13.45 -7.56 -0.50
C SER A 169 12.20 -7.77 0.35
N ILE A 170 12.32 -7.56 1.65
CA ILE A 170 11.20 -7.43 2.58
C ILE A 170 10.87 -5.95 2.70
N ARG A 171 9.61 -5.58 2.50
CA ARG A 171 9.15 -4.20 2.50
C ARG A 171 8.21 -3.94 3.66
N PHE A 172 8.52 -2.92 4.43
CA PHE A 172 7.70 -2.36 5.50
C PHE A 172 7.13 -1.02 5.07
N SER A 173 5.94 -0.70 5.53
CA SER A 173 5.32 0.60 5.32
C SER A 173 4.62 1.01 6.60
N PHE A 174 4.76 2.27 6.96
CA PHE A 174 4.15 2.83 8.16
C PHE A 174 2.94 3.67 7.75
N GLY A 175 1.87 3.53 8.49
CA GLY A 175 0.65 4.29 8.29
C GLY A 175 0.32 5.14 9.50
N HIS A 176 -0.65 6.02 9.34
CA HIS A 176 -1.08 6.97 10.35
C HIS A 176 -1.45 6.34 11.71
N TRP A 177 -1.89 5.09 11.72
CA TRP A 177 -2.32 4.38 12.93
C TRP A 177 -1.21 3.62 13.65
N ASN A 178 -0.04 3.51 13.03
CA ASN A 178 1.09 2.84 13.67
C ASN A 178 1.68 3.69 14.79
N THR A 179 2.26 3.03 15.77
CA THR A 179 2.89 3.66 16.94
C THR A 179 4.39 3.42 16.96
N VAL A 180 5.09 4.21 17.75
CA VAL A 180 6.54 4.05 17.95
C VAL A 180 6.87 2.72 18.65
N GLU A 181 6.01 2.26 19.54
CA GLU A 181 6.14 0.98 20.24
C GLU A 181 6.07 -0.19 19.26
N GLU A 182 5.20 -0.11 18.26
CA GLU A 182 5.12 -1.10 17.18
C GLU A 182 6.40 -1.13 16.33
N VAL A 183 7.00 0.03 16.10
CA VAL A 183 8.30 0.12 15.39
C VAL A 183 9.40 -0.56 16.20
N TYR A 184 9.50 -0.31 17.49
CA TYR A 184 10.48 -0.99 18.35
C TYR A 184 10.24 -2.50 18.44
N TYR A 185 8.99 -2.92 18.52
CA TYR A 185 8.64 -4.33 18.49
C TYR A 185 9.08 -4.98 17.17
N CYS A 186 8.87 -4.31 16.05
CA CYS A 186 9.30 -4.79 14.73
C CYS A 186 10.83 -4.89 14.64
N LEU A 187 11.57 -3.91 15.15
CA LEU A 187 13.03 -3.94 15.20
C LEU A 187 13.54 -5.12 16.03
N HIS A 188 12.95 -5.37 17.20
CA HIS A 188 13.29 -6.52 18.04
C HIS A 188 13.05 -7.84 17.30
N ALA A 189 11.90 -8.00 16.64
CA ALA A 189 11.59 -9.20 15.88
C ALA A 189 12.59 -9.45 14.72
N ILE A 190 12.99 -8.39 14.02
CA ILE A 190 14.00 -8.48 12.97
C ILE A 190 15.35 -8.91 13.55
N GLU A 191 15.76 -8.36 14.69
CA GLU A 191 17.00 -8.70 15.36
C GLU A 191 17.03 -10.19 15.78
N GLU A 192 15.96 -10.71 16.36
CA GLU A 192 15.85 -12.14 16.71
C GLU A 192 15.93 -13.04 15.47
N ILE A 193 15.28 -12.67 14.38
CA ILE A 193 15.38 -13.39 13.11
C ILE A 193 16.81 -13.34 12.57
N CYS A 194 17.50 -12.22 12.65
CA CYS A 194 18.91 -12.11 12.24
C CYS A 194 19.81 -13.03 13.06
N ASN A 195 19.59 -13.14 14.37
CA ASN A 195 20.38 -13.95 15.28
C ASN A 195 20.04 -15.45 15.23
N GLY A 196 18.99 -15.84 14.55
CA GLY A 196 18.61 -17.26 14.37
C GLY A 196 17.86 -17.85 15.55
N ILE A 197 17.29 -17.00 16.37
CA ILE A 197 16.46 -17.37 17.52
C ILE A 197 15.02 -17.62 17.05
#